data_f41bc981535dbd011f3f2c3171eeeede
#
_entry.id   f41bc981535dbd011f3f2c3171eeeede
#
_cell.length_a   1.000
_cell.length_b   1.000
_cell.length_c   1.000
_cell.angle_alpha   90.00
_cell.angle_beta   90.00
_cell.angle_gamma   90.00
#
_symmetry.space_group_name_H-M   'P 1'
#
loop_
_entity.id
_entity.type
_entity.pdbx_description
1 polymer ?
#
loop_
_entity_poly.entity_id
_entity_poly.type
_entity_poly.pdbx_seq_one_letter_code
_entity_poly.pdbx_strand_id
1 'polypeptide(L)'
;MSIPFEVISATLALSIGSFMNVLDSTIVNVSLTHIAGDFAVAPTQGTWVITSYAVSEAIFLPLIGWLTKRFGIVRQYTLATLFFTGASVLCGISFSFGFLLFARVLQGVVGASMIPLSQTLMLSFYPKEKKAMALGIWSMTIVLAPVLGPVIGGWITDSFSWRWCFYINVPFGILSTYIVHSIFRKKGYKDKIEKVPVDKWGLIFLAIGISALQIMLDKGNDLDWFQSPFIISLALIAFIFLTILVIWEWYHPTPVVNVKLFLNKNFSIGALSITIASIAFFASVVVIPLWLQNYMGYTALDSGIATSTLGLSILFTAPILGSILNNLDARKVVVFGFVLFSITAILTGNYPPDITVSYIAGSRFLTGIGLGIFFIPLNTITLSDIPPEELTGASGLYNFTRNIGNSFGTPLAINYWNNRISIHHQDIVSAINVGNPNFQSYINHFSSPLHMKLEMINELITQQSALMGVNDIIIGSGIMILLLIPLIFLARRPIVK
;
A
#
# COMPACT_ATOMS: atom_id res chain seq x y z
N MET A 1 24.16 -10.90 -23.10
CA MET A 1 25.16 -10.38 -22.15
C MET A 1 24.74 -10.74 -20.74
N SER A 2 25.61 -11.39 -19.97
CA SER A 2 25.39 -11.64 -18.53
C SER A 2 25.36 -10.32 -17.76
N ILE A 3 24.49 -10.24 -16.75
CA ILE A 3 24.44 -9.05 -15.86
C ILE A 3 25.64 -9.15 -14.92
N PRO A 4 26.47 -8.09 -14.77
CA PRO A 4 27.58 -8.09 -13.86
C PRO A 4 27.12 -8.34 -12.41
N PHE A 5 27.91 -9.07 -11.63
CA PHE A 5 27.61 -9.40 -10.24
C PHE A 5 27.33 -8.16 -9.38
N GLU A 6 28.02 -7.05 -9.64
CA GLU A 6 27.79 -5.78 -8.96
C GLU A 6 26.38 -5.21 -9.19
N VAL A 7 25.82 -5.38 -10.40
CA VAL A 7 24.47 -4.92 -10.72
C VAL A 7 23.45 -5.78 -10.00
N ILE A 8 23.67 -7.10 -9.90
CA ILE A 8 22.79 -8.01 -9.16
C ILE A 8 22.81 -7.64 -7.66
N SER A 9 23.99 -7.43 -7.10
CA SER A 9 24.15 -7.06 -5.68
C SER A 9 23.50 -5.71 -5.37
N ALA A 10 23.66 -4.70 -6.26
CA ALA A 10 22.98 -3.42 -6.12
C ALA A 10 21.45 -3.58 -6.18
N THR A 11 20.96 -4.38 -7.13
CA THR A 11 19.52 -4.67 -7.27
C THR A 11 18.96 -5.28 -6.00
N LEU A 12 19.62 -6.30 -5.46
CA LEU A 12 19.19 -6.94 -4.21
C LEU A 12 19.20 -5.95 -3.03
N ALA A 13 20.26 -5.15 -2.88
CA ALA A 13 20.34 -4.17 -1.80
C ALA A 13 19.27 -3.08 -1.89
N LEU A 14 19.00 -2.56 -3.10
CA LEU A 14 17.94 -1.58 -3.36
C LEU A 14 16.54 -2.18 -3.12
N SER A 15 16.35 -3.44 -3.52
CA SER A 15 15.11 -4.19 -3.29
C SER A 15 14.87 -4.45 -1.81
N ILE A 16 15.90 -4.85 -1.06
CA ILE A 16 15.82 -5.05 0.40
C ILE A 16 15.43 -3.75 1.10
N GLY A 17 16.02 -2.61 0.73
CA GLY A 17 15.65 -1.32 1.31
C GLY A 17 14.19 -0.95 1.06
N SER A 18 13.69 -1.14 -0.18
CA SER A 18 12.27 -0.91 -0.49
C SER A 18 11.35 -1.88 0.23
N PHE A 19 11.71 -3.16 0.27
CA PHE A 19 10.97 -4.20 0.99
C PHE A 19 10.84 -3.85 2.47
N MET A 20 11.96 -3.47 3.11
CA MET A 20 12.01 -3.08 4.52
C MET A 20 11.08 -1.91 4.82
N ASN A 21 11.06 -0.87 3.97
CA ASN A 21 10.18 0.28 4.15
C ASN A 21 8.69 -0.11 4.09
N VAL A 22 8.30 -0.90 3.09
CA VAL A 22 6.90 -1.35 2.94
C VAL A 22 6.52 -2.37 4.01
N LEU A 23 7.43 -3.26 4.38
CA LEU A 23 7.21 -4.22 5.47
C LEU A 23 6.96 -3.49 6.79
N ASP A 24 7.78 -2.49 7.12
CA ASP A 24 7.65 -1.71 8.35
C ASP A 24 6.28 -1.01 8.47
N SER A 25 5.74 -0.52 7.34
CA SER A 25 4.42 0.11 7.33
C SER A 25 3.26 -0.87 7.61
N THR A 26 3.46 -2.16 7.39
CA THR A 26 2.41 -3.17 7.52
C THR A 26 2.58 -4.12 8.70
N ILE A 27 3.83 -4.39 9.11
CA ILE A 27 4.15 -5.29 10.22
C ILE A 27 3.60 -4.77 11.56
N VAL A 28 3.57 -3.46 11.75
CA VAL A 28 3.10 -2.80 12.98
C VAL A 28 1.59 -2.95 13.18
N ASN A 29 0.82 -3.12 12.10
CA ASN A 29 -0.65 -3.24 12.19
C ASN A 29 -1.09 -4.38 13.11
N VAL A 30 -0.40 -5.51 13.08
CA VAL A 30 -0.74 -6.70 13.90
C VAL A 30 -0.33 -6.49 15.36
N SER A 31 0.67 -5.65 15.61
CA SER A 31 1.21 -5.41 16.94
C SER A 31 0.50 -4.30 17.72
N LEU A 32 -0.49 -3.61 17.11
CA LEU A 32 -1.13 -2.42 17.70
C LEU A 32 -1.76 -2.66 19.07
N THR A 33 -2.43 -3.78 19.26
CA THR A 33 -3.07 -4.15 20.55
C THR A 33 -2.04 -4.36 21.65
N HIS A 34 -0.90 -4.98 21.32
CA HIS A 34 0.21 -5.17 22.25
C HIS A 34 0.90 -3.84 22.58
N ILE A 35 1.10 -2.98 21.58
CA ILE A 35 1.67 -1.63 21.78
C ILE A 35 0.76 -0.78 22.67
N ALA A 36 -0.55 -0.78 22.40
CA ALA A 36 -1.53 -0.04 23.19
C ALA A 36 -1.58 -0.55 24.65
N GLY A 37 -1.52 -1.87 24.83
CA GLY A 37 -1.46 -2.50 26.16
C GLY A 37 -0.19 -2.14 26.93
N ASP A 38 0.99 -2.22 26.32
CA ASP A 38 2.28 -1.91 26.95
C ASP A 38 2.37 -0.45 27.42
N PHE A 39 1.79 0.49 26.68
CA PHE A 39 1.77 1.90 27.04
C PHE A 39 0.52 2.35 27.78
N ALA A 40 -0.39 1.42 28.11
CA ALA A 40 -1.66 1.68 28.79
C ALA A 40 -2.48 2.80 28.12
N VAL A 41 -2.53 2.80 26.77
CA VAL A 41 -3.34 3.71 25.97
C VAL A 41 -4.53 2.99 25.34
N ALA A 42 -5.58 3.73 25.00
CA ALA A 42 -6.72 3.16 24.31
C ALA A 42 -6.32 2.60 22.92
N PRO A 43 -6.94 1.49 22.45
CA PRO A 43 -6.65 0.95 21.11
C PRO A 43 -6.78 1.98 19.98
N THR A 44 -7.76 2.89 20.07
CA THR A 44 -7.95 4.01 19.14
C THR A 44 -6.81 5.04 19.17
N GLN A 45 -6.12 5.17 20.30
CA GLN A 45 -4.90 5.98 20.39
C GLN A 45 -3.71 5.21 19.79
N GLY A 46 -3.66 3.88 19.97
CA GLY A 46 -2.60 3.02 19.38
C GLY A 46 -2.46 3.20 17.87
N THR A 47 -3.55 3.47 17.15
CA THR A 47 -3.51 3.72 15.69
C THR A 47 -2.64 4.91 15.29
N TRP A 48 -2.38 5.87 16.19
CA TRP A 48 -1.47 6.98 15.92
C TRP A 48 -0.03 6.55 15.57
N VAL A 49 0.37 5.34 15.96
CA VAL A 49 1.68 4.76 15.59
C VAL A 49 1.77 4.56 14.07
N ILE A 50 0.68 4.19 13.43
CA ILE A 50 0.59 4.04 11.97
C ILE A 50 0.41 5.42 11.32
N THR A 51 -0.55 6.21 11.82
CA THR A 51 -0.89 7.52 11.28
C THR A 51 0.31 8.46 11.25
N SER A 52 1.09 8.54 12.34
CA SER A 52 2.27 9.41 12.42
C SER A 52 3.34 9.08 11.38
N TYR A 53 3.56 7.80 11.10
CA TYR A 53 4.43 7.34 10.02
C TYR A 53 3.86 7.72 8.65
N ALA A 54 2.60 7.36 8.37
CA ALA A 54 1.96 7.55 7.09
C ALA A 54 1.85 9.04 6.71
N VAL A 55 1.48 9.92 7.66
CA VAL A 55 1.43 11.37 7.46
C VAL A 55 2.80 11.93 7.08
N SER A 56 3.83 11.59 7.86
CA SER A 56 5.19 12.09 7.59
C SER A 56 5.75 11.54 6.27
N GLU A 57 5.53 10.27 5.95
CA GLU A 57 5.90 9.70 4.66
C GLU A 57 5.20 10.42 3.51
N ALA A 58 3.88 10.62 3.60
CA ALA A 58 3.09 11.28 2.56
C ALA A 58 3.53 12.72 2.29
N ILE A 59 3.93 13.48 3.33
CA ILE A 59 4.46 14.84 3.19
C ILE A 59 5.80 14.83 2.44
N PHE A 60 6.68 13.87 2.74
CA PHE A 60 8.04 13.87 2.22
C PHE A 60 8.18 13.19 0.85
N LEU A 61 7.23 12.33 0.44
CA LEU A 61 7.24 11.68 -0.88
C LEU A 61 7.35 12.67 -2.06
N PRO A 62 6.54 13.74 -2.15
CA PRO A 62 6.64 14.68 -3.26
C PRO A 62 7.93 15.50 -3.27
N LEU A 63 8.59 15.64 -2.10
CA LEU A 63 9.82 16.40 -1.92
C LEU A 63 11.07 15.74 -2.52
N ILE A 64 10.98 14.46 -2.87
CA ILE A 64 12.15 13.64 -3.22
C ILE A 64 12.90 14.20 -4.44
N GLY A 65 12.19 14.74 -5.41
CA GLY A 65 12.80 15.38 -6.57
C GLY A 65 13.70 16.56 -6.19
N TRP A 66 13.21 17.42 -5.29
CA TRP A 66 13.99 18.55 -4.76
C TRP A 66 15.15 18.07 -3.88
N LEU A 67 14.91 17.13 -2.96
CA LEU A 67 15.94 16.57 -2.10
C LEU A 67 17.08 15.94 -2.92
N THR A 68 16.76 15.22 -3.99
CA THR A 68 17.73 14.58 -4.86
C THR A 68 18.63 15.59 -5.60
N LYS A 69 18.07 16.68 -6.09
CA LYS A 69 18.84 17.77 -6.70
C LYS A 69 19.81 18.42 -5.69
N ARG A 70 19.35 18.55 -4.45
CA ARG A 70 20.12 19.21 -3.37
C ARG A 70 21.22 18.35 -2.77
N PHE A 71 20.96 17.06 -2.56
CA PHE A 71 21.85 16.13 -1.84
C PHE A 71 22.51 15.08 -2.70
N GLY A 72 22.01 14.86 -3.90
CA GLY A 72 22.39 13.76 -4.79
C GLY A 72 21.63 12.48 -4.49
N ILE A 73 21.43 11.66 -5.51
CA ILE A 73 20.55 10.48 -5.43
C ILE A 73 21.13 9.36 -4.56
N VAL A 74 22.43 9.06 -4.74
CA VAL A 74 23.10 7.97 -4.03
C VAL A 74 23.28 8.32 -2.55
N ARG A 75 23.74 9.54 -2.30
CA ARG A 75 23.93 10.03 -0.94
C ARG A 75 22.61 10.08 -0.18
N GLN A 76 21.54 10.57 -0.83
CA GLN A 76 20.22 10.65 -0.22
C GLN A 76 19.67 9.25 0.12
N TYR A 77 19.75 8.28 -0.81
CA TYR A 77 19.32 6.91 -0.56
C TYR A 77 20.09 6.29 0.62
N THR A 78 21.41 6.43 0.61
CA THR A 78 22.29 5.87 1.65
C THR A 78 21.95 6.46 3.03
N LEU A 79 21.81 7.80 3.11
CA LEU A 79 21.44 8.47 4.35
C LEU A 79 20.02 8.12 4.79
N ALA A 80 19.06 8.10 3.87
CA ALA A 80 17.68 7.73 4.17
C ALA A 80 17.59 6.33 4.77
N THR A 81 18.25 5.34 4.16
CA THR A 81 18.27 3.96 4.66
C THR A 81 18.97 3.85 6.02
N LEU A 82 20.07 4.57 6.22
CA LEU A 82 20.79 4.60 7.50
C LEU A 82 19.96 5.24 8.60
N PHE A 83 19.36 6.40 8.34
CA PHE A 83 18.52 7.09 9.32
C PHE A 83 17.20 6.35 9.57
N PHE A 84 16.63 5.68 8.57
CA PHE A 84 15.49 4.78 8.75
C PHE A 84 15.83 3.65 9.72
N THR A 85 17.02 3.05 9.56
CA THR A 85 17.52 2.01 10.45
C THR A 85 17.70 2.54 11.88
N GLY A 86 18.26 3.75 12.02
CA GLY A 86 18.39 4.42 13.31
C GLY A 86 17.04 4.74 13.96
N ALA A 87 16.07 5.25 13.17
CA ALA A 87 14.72 5.51 13.64
C ALA A 87 13.99 4.21 14.05
N SER A 88 14.23 3.10 13.35
CA SER A 88 13.73 1.77 13.75
C SER A 88 14.28 1.35 15.12
N VAL A 89 15.57 1.59 15.39
CA VAL A 89 16.13 1.36 16.74
C VAL A 89 15.42 2.23 17.77
N LEU A 90 15.20 3.52 17.49
CA LEU A 90 14.47 4.43 18.39
C LEU A 90 13.04 3.94 18.67
N CYS A 91 12.33 3.44 17.65
CA CYS A 91 11.01 2.81 17.85
C CYS A 91 11.10 1.61 18.80
N GLY A 92 12.09 0.72 18.61
CA GLY A 92 12.25 -0.48 19.43
C GLY A 92 12.61 -0.20 20.88
N ILE A 93 13.42 0.84 21.17
CA ILE A 93 13.80 1.23 22.54
C ILE A 93 12.84 2.22 23.19
N SER A 94 11.70 2.51 22.55
CA SER A 94 10.75 3.51 23.06
C SER A 94 10.27 3.17 24.48
N PHE A 95 10.38 4.16 25.35
CA PHE A 95 10.01 4.10 26.78
C PHE A 95 8.68 4.78 27.07
N SER A 96 8.14 5.55 26.13
CA SER A 96 6.83 6.18 26.21
C SER A 96 6.13 6.20 24.87
N PHE A 97 4.78 6.28 24.90
CA PHE A 97 3.99 6.36 23.67
C PHE A 97 4.34 7.59 22.83
N GLY A 98 4.50 8.76 23.45
CA GLY A 98 4.91 9.98 22.74
C GLY A 98 6.29 9.89 22.08
N PHE A 99 7.25 9.21 22.73
CA PHE A 99 8.56 8.95 22.13
C PHE A 99 8.46 8.00 20.94
N LEU A 100 7.61 6.97 21.01
CA LEU A 100 7.34 6.08 19.88
C LEU A 100 6.75 6.86 18.70
N LEU A 101 5.75 7.72 18.93
CA LEU A 101 5.18 8.57 17.87
C LEU A 101 6.23 9.49 17.22
N PHE A 102 7.08 10.11 18.02
CA PHE A 102 8.19 10.94 17.51
C PHE A 102 9.15 10.11 16.64
N ALA A 103 9.55 8.93 17.10
CA ALA A 103 10.41 8.03 16.33
C ALA A 103 9.74 7.58 15.01
N ARG A 104 8.43 7.33 15.02
CA ARG A 104 7.63 7.00 13.82
C ARG A 104 7.58 8.17 12.82
N VAL A 105 7.44 9.40 13.29
CA VAL A 105 7.52 10.59 12.42
C VAL A 105 8.89 10.64 11.74
N LEU A 106 9.99 10.50 12.51
CA LEU A 106 11.33 10.47 11.92
C LEU A 106 11.49 9.35 10.89
N GLN A 107 10.98 8.17 11.19
CA GLN A 107 11.03 7.01 10.31
C GLN A 107 10.27 7.25 8.99
N GLY A 108 9.08 7.86 9.05
CA GLY A 108 8.29 8.22 7.86
C GLY A 108 8.97 9.28 6.99
N VAL A 109 9.55 10.32 7.61
CA VAL A 109 10.31 11.37 6.91
C VAL A 109 11.42 10.80 6.03
N VAL A 110 12.22 9.90 6.59
CA VAL A 110 13.37 9.33 5.87
C VAL A 110 12.96 8.17 4.97
N GLY A 111 11.97 7.38 5.39
CA GLY A 111 11.41 6.25 4.66
C GLY A 111 10.83 6.63 3.30
N ALA A 112 10.20 7.81 3.22
CA ALA A 112 9.63 8.35 1.99
C ALA A 112 10.60 8.30 0.79
N SER A 113 11.89 8.46 1.03
CA SER A 113 12.91 8.47 -0.02
C SER A 113 13.28 7.08 -0.54
N MET A 114 13.07 6.02 0.24
CA MET A 114 13.66 4.71 -0.06
C MET A 114 13.07 4.07 -1.31
N ILE A 115 11.76 4.09 -1.47
CA ILE A 115 11.06 3.47 -2.61
C ILE A 115 11.36 4.19 -3.93
N PRO A 116 11.15 5.51 -4.08
CA PRO A 116 11.39 6.20 -5.34
C PRO A 116 12.88 6.24 -5.75
N LEU A 117 13.77 6.39 -4.76
CA LEU A 117 15.19 6.40 -5.05
C LEU A 117 15.72 5.03 -5.45
N SER A 118 15.28 3.96 -4.80
CA SER A 118 15.64 2.59 -5.21
C SER A 118 15.19 2.30 -6.64
N GLN A 119 13.98 2.69 -7.00
CA GLN A 119 13.45 2.58 -8.36
C GLN A 119 14.32 3.32 -9.38
N THR A 120 14.62 4.59 -9.11
CA THR A 120 15.41 5.44 -10.01
C THR A 120 16.84 4.93 -10.12
N LEU A 121 17.49 4.56 -9.01
CA LEU A 121 18.83 4.01 -8.99
C LEU A 121 18.89 2.68 -9.76
N MET A 122 17.91 1.82 -9.56
CA MET A 122 17.83 0.55 -10.29
C MET A 122 17.73 0.77 -11.80
N LEU A 123 16.87 1.67 -12.26
CA LEU A 123 16.74 2.02 -13.66
C LEU A 123 18.02 2.63 -14.25
N SER A 124 18.87 3.24 -13.45
CA SER A 124 20.15 3.84 -13.91
C SER A 124 21.24 2.79 -14.17
N PHE A 125 21.18 1.62 -13.52
CA PHE A 125 22.17 0.54 -13.68
C PHE A 125 21.91 -0.38 -14.85
N TYR A 126 20.65 -0.50 -15.26
CA TYR A 126 20.26 -1.45 -16.29
C TYR A 126 20.29 -0.81 -17.67
N PRO A 127 20.80 -1.54 -18.68
CA PRO A 127 20.65 -1.12 -20.08
C PRO A 127 19.17 -1.07 -20.44
N LYS A 128 18.83 -0.29 -21.46
CA LYS A 128 17.44 0.00 -21.87
C LYS A 128 16.62 -1.28 -22.05
N GLU A 129 17.22 -2.31 -22.64
CA GLU A 129 16.58 -3.60 -22.94
C GLU A 129 16.21 -4.41 -21.68
N LYS A 130 16.84 -4.11 -20.54
CA LYS A 130 16.64 -4.84 -19.28
C LYS A 130 15.94 -4.02 -18.19
N LYS A 131 15.55 -2.77 -18.47
CA LYS A 131 14.86 -1.90 -17.51
C LYS A 131 13.53 -2.48 -17.04
N ALA A 132 12.76 -3.10 -17.94
CA ALA A 132 11.52 -3.76 -17.59
C ALA A 132 11.74 -4.93 -16.59
N MET A 133 12.82 -5.71 -16.78
CA MET A 133 13.19 -6.77 -15.84
C MET A 133 13.57 -6.20 -14.46
N ALA A 134 14.33 -5.09 -14.44
CA ALA A 134 14.69 -4.42 -13.19
C ALA A 134 13.45 -3.92 -12.43
N LEU A 135 12.51 -3.28 -13.14
CA LEU A 135 11.23 -2.87 -12.57
C LEU A 135 10.38 -4.05 -12.09
N GLY A 136 10.45 -5.18 -12.79
CA GLY A 136 9.80 -6.42 -12.36
C GLY A 136 10.30 -6.90 -11.00
N ILE A 137 11.62 -6.99 -10.81
CA ILE A 137 12.24 -7.38 -9.53
C ILE A 137 11.87 -6.39 -8.44
N TRP A 138 11.94 -5.09 -8.73
CA TRP A 138 11.57 -4.05 -7.77
C TRP A 138 10.08 -4.11 -7.38
N SER A 139 9.19 -4.25 -8.34
CA SER A 139 7.74 -4.34 -8.10
C SER A 139 7.37 -5.54 -7.25
N MET A 140 8.07 -6.66 -7.44
CA MET A 140 7.91 -7.87 -6.64
C MET A 140 8.12 -7.58 -5.14
N THR A 141 9.15 -6.81 -4.78
CA THR A 141 9.42 -6.48 -3.38
C THR A 141 8.34 -5.58 -2.77
N ILE A 142 7.81 -4.63 -3.54
CA ILE A 142 6.76 -3.71 -3.10
C ILE A 142 5.43 -4.44 -2.82
N VAL A 143 5.09 -5.43 -3.65
CA VAL A 143 3.81 -6.14 -3.49
C VAL A 143 3.89 -7.28 -2.49
N LEU A 144 5.07 -7.89 -2.35
CA LEU A 144 5.27 -9.00 -1.40
C LEU A 144 5.28 -8.52 0.07
N ALA A 145 5.82 -7.34 0.32
CA ALA A 145 5.98 -6.82 1.68
C ALA A 145 4.65 -6.65 2.45
N PRO A 146 3.57 -6.05 1.90
CA PRO A 146 2.30 -5.95 2.61
C PRO A 146 1.67 -7.31 2.95
N VAL A 147 1.97 -8.31 2.14
CA VAL A 147 1.44 -9.67 2.31
C VAL A 147 2.19 -10.42 3.41
N LEU A 148 3.51 -10.25 3.47
CA LEU A 148 4.34 -10.88 4.49
C LEU A 148 4.29 -10.14 5.83
N GLY A 149 3.96 -8.84 5.83
CA GLY A 149 3.92 -8.01 7.04
C GLY A 149 3.10 -8.61 8.18
N PRO A 150 1.81 -8.92 8.00
CA PRO A 150 0.99 -9.54 9.03
C PRO A 150 1.51 -10.90 9.51
N VAL A 151 2.03 -11.75 8.60
CA VAL A 151 2.55 -13.07 8.95
C VAL A 151 3.80 -12.96 9.84
N ILE A 152 4.77 -12.16 9.39
CA ILE A 152 6.03 -11.95 10.11
C ILE A 152 5.76 -11.19 11.41
N GLY A 153 4.91 -10.16 11.37
CA GLY A 153 4.56 -9.34 12.51
C GLY A 153 3.83 -10.10 13.60
N GLY A 154 2.87 -10.94 13.23
CA GLY A 154 2.16 -11.83 14.16
C GLY A 154 3.13 -12.80 14.82
N TRP A 155 3.94 -13.52 14.04
CA TRP A 155 4.92 -14.45 14.57
C TRP A 155 5.92 -13.78 15.51
N ILE A 156 6.46 -12.63 15.14
CA ILE A 156 7.43 -11.89 15.98
C ILE A 156 6.78 -11.41 17.27
N THR A 157 5.56 -10.85 17.18
CA THR A 157 4.87 -10.27 18.35
C THR A 157 4.49 -11.34 19.34
N ASP A 158 4.00 -12.49 18.87
CA ASP A 158 3.56 -13.61 19.71
C ASP A 158 4.77 -14.37 20.32
N SER A 159 5.88 -14.50 19.56
CA SER A 159 7.04 -15.30 19.99
C SER A 159 8.05 -14.51 20.81
N PHE A 160 8.13 -13.19 20.62
CA PHE A 160 9.16 -12.35 21.29
C PHE A 160 8.52 -11.10 21.92
N SER A 161 8.39 -10.00 21.14
CA SER A 161 7.81 -8.74 21.55
C SER A 161 7.55 -7.88 20.30
N TRP A 162 6.55 -7.02 20.34
CA TRP A 162 6.28 -6.05 19.29
C TRP A 162 7.49 -5.16 18.92
N ARG A 163 8.42 -4.94 19.85
CA ARG A 163 9.66 -4.17 19.63
C ARG A 163 10.54 -4.77 18.55
N TRP A 164 10.53 -6.09 18.40
CA TRP A 164 11.30 -6.79 17.37
C TRP A 164 10.77 -6.54 15.96
N CYS A 165 9.52 -6.12 15.80
CA CYS A 165 8.99 -5.67 14.52
C CYS A 165 9.78 -4.47 13.95
N PHE A 166 10.40 -3.68 14.82
CA PHE A 166 11.29 -2.59 14.43
C PHE A 166 12.75 -3.04 14.31
N TYR A 167 13.23 -3.88 15.22
CA TYR A 167 14.63 -4.35 15.17
C TYR A 167 14.95 -5.22 13.97
N ILE A 168 13.97 -5.88 13.35
CA ILE A 168 14.16 -6.65 12.12
C ILE A 168 14.74 -5.80 10.98
N ASN A 169 14.45 -4.49 10.97
CA ASN A 169 14.95 -3.56 9.97
C ASN A 169 16.47 -3.32 10.09
N VAL A 170 17.06 -3.53 11.27
CA VAL A 170 18.45 -3.14 11.55
C VAL A 170 19.47 -3.91 10.69
N PRO A 171 19.49 -5.25 10.67
CA PRO A 171 20.45 -5.98 9.86
C PRO A 171 20.29 -5.72 8.36
N PHE A 172 19.05 -5.63 7.87
CA PHE A 172 18.77 -5.38 6.46
C PHE A 172 19.13 -3.96 6.03
N GLY A 173 18.86 -2.96 6.88
CA GLY A 173 19.19 -1.57 6.61
C GLY A 173 20.70 -1.32 6.57
N ILE A 174 21.46 -1.90 7.51
CA ILE A 174 22.93 -1.83 7.51
C ILE A 174 23.50 -2.49 6.25
N LEU A 175 23.02 -3.69 5.92
CA LEU A 175 23.46 -4.43 4.72
C LEU A 175 23.18 -3.66 3.44
N SER A 176 21.96 -3.15 3.25
CA SER A 176 21.56 -2.37 2.09
C SER A 176 22.42 -1.10 1.96
N THR A 177 22.57 -0.35 3.04
CA THR A 177 23.40 0.87 3.11
C THR A 177 24.84 0.58 2.70
N TYR A 178 25.46 -0.46 3.28
CA TYR A 178 26.84 -0.83 3.01
C TYR A 178 27.05 -1.23 1.54
N ILE A 179 26.21 -2.10 1.00
CA ILE A 179 26.33 -2.59 -0.38
C ILE A 179 26.16 -1.43 -1.37
N VAL A 180 25.10 -0.63 -1.23
CA VAL A 180 24.84 0.49 -2.14
C VAL A 180 25.98 1.50 -2.09
N HIS A 181 26.41 1.92 -0.90
CA HIS A 181 27.53 2.85 -0.73
C HIS A 181 28.82 2.33 -1.38
N SER A 182 29.16 1.06 -1.15
CA SER A 182 30.39 0.46 -1.66
C SER A 182 30.40 0.35 -3.19
N ILE A 183 29.28 -0.05 -3.81
CA ILE A 183 29.19 -0.21 -5.27
C ILE A 183 29.30 1.14 -5.97
N PHE A 184 28.58 2.16 -5.49
CA PHE A 184 28.60 3.48 -6.13
C PHE A 184 29.95 4.18 -5.96
N ARG A 185 30.60 4.01 -4.80
CA ARG A 185 31.95 4.51 -4.56
C ARG A 185 32.97 3.86 -5.48
N LYS A 186 32.93 2.54 -5.69
CA LYS A 186 33.81 1.81 -6.60
C LYS A 186 33.64 2.25 -8.06
N LYS A 187 32.41 2.55 -8.48
CA LYS A 187 32.12 3.04 -9.85
C LYS A 187 32.50 4.50 -10.06
N GLY A 188 33.02 5.19 -9.06
CA GLY A 188 33.35 6.61 -9.15
C GLY A 188 32.15 7.52 -9.43
N TYR A 189 30.94 7.07 -9.05
CA TYR A 189 29.72 7.83 -9.26
C TYR A 189 29.78 9.12 -8.44
N LYS A 190 29.62 10.25 -9.13
CA LYS A 190 29.53 11.57 -8.50
C LYS A 190 28.10 12.07 -8.59
N ASP A 191 27.51 12.31 -7.43
CA ASP A 191 26.20 12.95 -7.36
C ASP A 191 26.25 14.35 -8.00
N LYS A 192 25.29 14.64 -8.88
CA LYS A 192 25.07 16.01 -9.36
C LYS A 192 24.30 16.77 -8.28
N ILE A 193 24.95 17.74 -7.68
CA ILE A 193 24.38 18.56 -6.60
C ILE A 193 24.11 19.96 -7.16
N GLU A 194 22.87 20.42 -7.03
CA GLU A 194 22.43 21.74 -7.43
C GLU A 194 21.99 22.54 -6.21
N LYS A 195 22.37 23.83 -6.16
CA LYS A 195 21.89 24.74 -5.10
C LYS A 195 20.46 25.22 -5.44
N VAL A 196 19.48 24.35 -5.27
CA VAL A 196 18.08 24.71 -5.48
C VAL A 196 17.52 25.39 -4.21
N PRO A 197 16.90 26.56 -4.29
CA PRO A 197 16.27 27.22 -3.16
C PRO A 197 15.10 26.39 -2.62
N VAL A 198 14.80 26.55 -1.34
CA VAL A 198 13.65 25.86 -0.70
C VAL A 198 12.41 26.71 -0.89
N ASP A 199 11.37 26.14 -1.49
CA ASP A 199 10.05 26.72 -1.46
C ASP A 199 9.37 26.45 -0.10
N LYS A 200 9.52 27.41 0.82
CA LYS A 200 8.98 27.28 2.17
C LYS A 200 7.46 27.26 2.21
N TRP A 201 6.80 28.04 1.34
CA TRP A 201 5.35 28.14 1.30
C TRP A 201 4.72 26.88 0.70
N GLY A 202 5.25 26.39 -0.40
CA GLY A 202 4.82 25.09 -0.97
C GLY A 202 4.95 23.98 0.05
N LEU A 203 6.05 23.93 0.81
CA LEU A 203 6.25 22.95 1.87
C LEU A 203 5.22 23.07 3.01
N ILE A 204 4.89 24.28 3.45
CA ILE A 204 3.88 24.52 4.49
C ILE A 204 2.48 24.08 3.99
N PHE A 205 2.11 24.48 2.78
CA PHE A 205 0.82 24.12 2.21
C PHE A 205 0.68 22.60 2.03
N LEU A 206 1.74 21.95 1.55
CA LEU A 206 1.81 20.51 1.43
C LEU A 206 1.65 19.83 2.80
N ALA A 207 2.43 20.26 3.80
CA ALA A 207 2.42 19.65 5.12
C ALA A 207 1.05 19.76 5.79
N ILE A 208 0.43 20.95 5.78
CA ILE A 208 -0.89 21.15 6.39
C ILE A 208 -1.96 20.36 5.61
N GLY A 209 -1.97 20.49 4.29
CA GLY A 209 -2.98 19.84 3.44
C GLY A 209 -2.96 18.32 3.53
N ILE A 210 -1.76 17.72 3.44
CA ILE A 210 -1.60 16.26 3.52
C ILE A 210 -1.85 15.74 4.93
N SER A 211 -1.38 16.45 5.98
CA SER A 211 -1.68 16.05 7.37
C SER A 211 -3.19 16.04 7.63
N ALA A 212 -3.89 17.08 7.23
CA ALA A 212 -5.33 17.16 7.41
C ALA A 212 -6.06 16.06 6.64
N LEU A 213 -5.66 15.80 5.38
CA LEU A 213 -6.23 14.73 4.56
C LEU A 213 -5.99 13.35 5.19
N GLN A 214 -4.77 13.05 5.60
CA GLN A 214 -4.41 11.75 6.15
C GLN A 214 -5.11 11.48 7.48
N ILE A 215 -5.14 12.48 8.40
CA ILE A 215 -5.82 12.35 9.67
C ILE A 215 -7.35 12.20 9.46
N MET A 216 -7.92 12.94 8.52
CA MET A 216 -9.33 12.79 8.14
C MET A 216 -9.65 11.36 7.70
N LEU A 217 -8.81 10.78 6.85
CA LEU A 217 -9.01 9.43 6.34
C LEU A 217 -8.84 8.37 7.45
N ASP A 218 -7.83 8.50 8.29
CA ASP A 218 -7.57 7.55 9.36
C ASP A 218 -8.63 7.58 10.47
N LYS A 219 -9.15 8.79 10.80
CA LYS A 219 -10.13 8.97 11.87
C LYS A 219 -11.57 9.02 11.40
N GLY A 220 -11.80 8.99 10.10
CA GLY A 220 -13.14 9.06 9.52
C GLY A 220 -14.08 7.99 10.06
N ASN A 221 -13.63 6.73 10.07
CA ASN A 221 -14.44 5.61 10.58
C ASN A 221 -14.68 5.69 12.11
N ASP A 222 -13.71 6.17 12.89
CA ASP A 222 -13.81 6.28 14.35
C ASP A 222 -14.76 7.42 14.77
N LEU A 223 -14.95 8.44 13.93
CA LEU A 223 -15.69 9.68 14.23
C LEU A 223 -16.89 9.92 13.31
N ASP A 224 -17.46 8.86 12.74
CA ASP A 224 -18.65 8.90 11.89
C ASP A 224 -18.57 9.87 10.69
N TRP A 225 -17.39 10.00 10.12
CA TRP A 225 -17.13 10.79 8.91
C TRP A 225 -17.69 12.23 9.00
N PHE A 226 -18.45 12.64 8.00
CA PHE A 226 -18.99 14.00 7.90
C PHE A 226 -20.12 14.33 8.93
N GLN A 227 -20.41 13.45 9.86
CA GLN A 227 -21.23 13.80 11.03
C GLN A 227 -20.41 14.50 12.13
N SER A 228 -19.09 14.33 12.10
CA SER A 228 -18.18 14.97 13.04
C SER A 228 -17.73 16.36 12.55
N PRO A 229 -17.91 17.43 13.33
CA PRO A 229 -17.36 18.76 13.01
C PRO A 229 -15.83 18.77 12.87
N PHE A 230 -15.14 17.89 13.58
CA PHE A 230 -13.69 17.73 13.49
C PHE A 230 -13.29 17.20 12.10
N ILE A 231 -13.93 16.15 11.60
CA ILE A 231 -13.68 15.59 10.26
C ILE A 231 -14.02 16.60 9.17
N ILE A 232 -15.13 17.34 9.31
CA ILE A 232 -15.50 18.42 8.37
C ILE A 232 -14.41 19.50 8.35
N SER A 233 -13.89 19.90 9.51
CA SER A 233 -12.84 20.92 9.58
C SER A 233 -11.54 20.43 8.90
N LEU A 234 -11.15 19.17 9.10
CA LEU A 234 -10.00 18.57 8.44
C LEU A 234 -10.20 18.50 6.91
N ALA A 235 -11.40 18.11 6.46
CA ALA A 235 -11.74 18.09 5.03
C ALA A 235 -11.61 19.48 4.39
N LEU A 236 -12.12 20.52 5.05
CA LEU A 236 -12.01 21.90 4.59
C LEU A 236 -10.53 22.38 4.57
N ILE A 237 -9.77 22.11 5.63
CA ILE A 237 -8.34 22.44 5.70
C ILE A 237 -7.59 21.73 4.55
N ALA A 238 -7.80 20.42 4.38
CA ALA A 238 -7.17 19.66 3.30
C ALA A 238 -7.52 20.26 1.93
N PHE A 239 -8.79 20.49 1.67
CA PHE A 239 -9.25 21.06 0.39
C PHE A 239 -8.63 22.43 0.10
N ILE A 240 -8.67 23.35 1.06
CA ILE A 240 -8.12 24.71 0.92
C ILE A 240 -6.62 24.65 0.67
N PHE A 241 -5.86 23.98 1.54
CA PHE A 241 -4.39 23.98 1.48
C PHE A 241 -3.85 23.21 0.28
N LEU A 242 -4.48 22.09 -0.12
CA LEU A 242 -4.08 21.37 -1.32
C LEU A 242 -4.44 22.14 -2.61
N THR A 243 -5.57 22.87 -2.63
CA THR A 243 -5.90 23.74 -3.75
C THR A 243 -4.90 24.90 -3.87
N ILE A 244 -4.59 25.55 -2.76
CA ILE A 244 -3.55 26.60 -2.71
C ILE A 244 -2.20 26.05 -3.15
N LEU A 245 -1.82 24.85 -2.69
CA LEU A 245 -0.58 24.17 -3.10
C LEU A 245 -0.53 24.00 -4.61
N VAL A 246 -1.56 23.43 -5.24
CA VAL A 246 -1.58 23.21 -6.70
C VAL A 246 -1.42 24.52 -7.46
N ILE A 247 -2.14 25.58 -7.05
CA ILE A 247 -2.03 26.91 -7.67
C ILE A 247 -0.63 27.48 -7.45
N TRP A 248 -0.09 27.40 -6.25
CA TRP A 248 1.23 27.91 -5.91
C TRP A 248 2.33 27.24 -6.74
N GLU A 249 2.37 25.91 -6.73
CA GLU A 249 3.38 25.10 -7.41
C GLU A 249 3.29 25.23 -8.95
N TRP A 250 2.09 25.56 -9.48
CA TRP A 250 1.93 25.81 -10.90
C TRP A 250 2.70 27.03 -11.39
N TYR A 251 2.73 28.09 -10.57
CA TYR A 251 3.37 29.36 -10.94
C TYR A 251 4.76 29.55 -10.33
N HIS A 252 5.14 28.74 -9.33
CA HIS A 252 6.44 28.86 -8.68
C HIS A 252 7.59 28.42 -9.61
N PRO A 253 8.71 29.19 -9.71
CA PRO A 253 9.82 28.90 -10.63
C PRO A 253 10.61 27.65 -10.24
N THR A 254 10.67 27.32 -8.95
CA THR A 254 11.39 26.15 -8.42
C THR A 254 10.45 25.34 -7.50
N PRO A 255 9.42 24.68 -8.07
CA PRO A 255 8.39 24.00 -7.30
C PRO A 255 8.99 22.83 -6.50
N VAL A 256 8.47 22.61 -5.29
CA VAL A 256 8.79 21.42 -4.49
C VAL A 256 8.12 20.20 -5.10
N VAL A 257 6.87 20.38 -5.54
CA VAL A 257 6.09 19.34 -6.22
C VAL A 257 5.86 19.77 -7.66
N ASN A 258 6.50 19.12 -8.61
CA ASN A 258 6.31 19.46 -10.02
C ASN A 258 4.93 19.00 -10.52
N VAL A 259 3.88 19.76 -10.22
CA VAL A 259 2.50 19.46 -10.66
C VAL A 259 2.36 19.49 -12.19
N LYS A 260 3.28 20.14 -12.93
CA LYS A 260 3.27 20.16 -14.40
C LYS A 260 3.55 18.79 -15.02
N LEU A 261 4.07 17.83 -14.24
CA LEU A 261 4.20 16.45 -14.70
C LEU A 261 2.85 15.83 -15.10
N PHE A 262 1.76 16.28 -14.48
CA PHE A 262 0.40 15.86 -14.88
C PHE A 262 -0.03 16.39 -16.26
N LEU A 263 0.70 17.28 -16.90
CA LEU A 263 0.50 17.63 -18.32
C LEU A 263 1.01 16.53 -19.26
N ASN A 264 1.93 15.71 -18.80
CA ASN A 264 2.35 14.54 -19.55
C ASN A 264 1.25 13.48 -19.53
N LYS A 265 0.77 13.12 -20.72
CA LYS A 265 -0.39 12.23 -20.88
C LYS A 265 -0.17 10.85 -20.28
N ASN A 266 1.01 10.25 -20.49
CA ASN A 266 1.34 8.94 -19.95
C ASN A 266 1.47 8.98 -18.43
N PHE A 267 2.06 10.05 -17.89
CA PHE A 267 2.16 10.24 -16.45
C PHE A 267 0.79 10.36 -15.78
N SER A 268 -0.09 11.22 -16.32
CA SER A 268 -1.43 11.44 -15.76
C SER A 268 -2.30 10.19 -15.79
N ILE A 269 -2.30 9.48 -16.92
CA ILE A 269 -3.06 8.24 -17.06
C ILE A 269 -2.52 7.19 -16.11
N GLY A 270 -1.21 7.04 -16.01
CA GLY A 270 -0.57 6.08 -15.12
C GLY A 270 -0.79 6.41 -13.64
N ALA A 271 -0.64 7.68 -13.25
CA ALA A 271 -0.87 8.14 -11.88
C ALA A 271 -2.34 7.95 -11.45
N LEU A 272 -3.30 8.29 -12.30
CA LEU A 272 -4.73 8.06 -12.01
C LEU A 272 -5.04 6.57 -11.93
N SER A 273 -4.51 5.78 -12.87
CA SER A 273 -4.75 4.33 -12.91
C SER A 273 -4.16 3.63 -11.68
N ILE A 274 -2.94 4.00 -11.26
CA ILE A 274 -2.34 3.38 -10.06
C ILE A 274 -3.07 3.79 -8.78
N THR A 275 -3.55 5.02 -8.69
CA THR A 275 -4.33 5.48 -7.53
C THR A 275 -5.60 4.66 -7.38
N ILE A 276 -6.40 4.51 -8.45
CA ILE A 276 -7.64 3.73 -8.41
C ILE A 276 -7.37 2.24 -8.21
N ALA A 277 -6.35 1.69 -8.89
CA ALA A 277 -5.96 0.30 -8.69
C ALA A 277 -5.46 0.03 -7.25
N SER A 278 -4.80 1.00 -6.63
CA SER A 278 -4.38 0.91 -5.22
C SER A 278 -5.57 0.92 -4.26
N ILE A 279 -6.59 1.75 -4.51
CA ILE A 279 -7.84 1.72 -3.73
C ILE A 279 -8.45 0.32 -3.79
N ALA A 280 -8.65 -0.23 -5.00
CA ALA A 280 -9.24 -1.54 -5.20
C ALA A 280 -8.41 -2.68 -4.56
N PHE A 281 -7.09 -2.61 -4.68
CA PHE A 281 -6.16 -3.59 -4.12
C PHE A 281 -6.19 -3.60 -2.59
N PHE A 282 -5.98 -2.42 -1.96
CA PHE A 282 -5.93 -2.32 -0.50
C PHE A 282 -7.27 -2.61 0.16
N ALA A 283 -8.40 -2.33 -0.52
CA ALA A 283 -9.72 -2.76 -0.06
C ALA A 283 -9.76 -4.27 0.23
N SER A 284 -9.30 -5.09 -0.72
CA SER A 284 -9.31 -6.54 -0.57
C SER A 284 -8.22 -7.07 0.38
N VAL A 285 -7.04 -6.42 0.42
CA VAL A 285 -5.91 -6.81 1.29
C VAL A 285 -6.25 -6.62 2.76
N VAL A 286 -7.05 -5.62 3.10
CA VAL A 286 -7.40 -5.30 4.49
C VAL A 286 -8.64 -6.07 4.95
N VAL A 287 -9.71 -6.08 4.14
CA VAL A 287 -11.01 -6.61 4.58
C VAL A 287 -11.02 -8.14 4.68
N ILE A 288 -10.34 -8.85 3.77
CA ILE A 288 -10.33 -10.31 3.81
C ILE A 288 -9.68 -10.86 5.09
N PRO A 289 -8.47 -10.42 5.52
CA PRO A 289 -7.91 -10.85 6.80
C PRO A 289 -8.77 -10.48 8.00
N LEU A 290 -9.39 -9.30 8.02
CA LEU A 290 -10.29 -8.89 9.09
C LEU A 290 -11.52 -9.80 9.18
N TRP A 291 -12.11 -10.13 8.05
CA TRP A 291 -13.23 -11.07 8.00
C TRP A 291 -12.84 -12.45 8.51
N LEU A 292 -11.70 -12.99 8.08
CA LEU A 292 -11.22 -14.30 8.53
C LEU A 292 -10.99 -14.35 10.05
N GLN A 293 -10.42 -13.27 10.61
CA GLN A 293 -10.14 -13.22 12.06
C GLN A 293 -11.38 -12.96 12.88
N ASN A 294 -12.24 -12.02 12.49
CA ASN A 294 -13.37 -11.59 13.31
C ASN A 294 -14.59 -12.51 13.21
N TYR A 295 -14.77 -13.19 12.06
CA TYR A 295 -16.02 -13.93 11.78
C TYR A 295 -15.79 -15.41 11.49
N MET A 296 -14.59 -15.81 11.05
CA MET A 296 -14.30 -17.21 10.71
C MET A 296 -13.43 -17.91 11.76
N GLY A 297 -13.00 -17.20 12.82
CA GLY A 297 -12.20 -17.75 13.91
C GLY A 297 -10.75 -18.09 13.56
N TYR A 298 -10.23 -17.54 12.45
CA TYR A 298 -8.83 -17.73 12.05
C TYR A 298 -7.89 -16.93 12.95
N THR A 299 -6.72 -17.49 13.22
CA THR A 299 -5.64 -16.71 13.83
C THR A 299 -5.09 -15.68 12.84
N ALA A 300 -4.39 -14.67 13.33
CA ALA A 300 -3.71 -13.69 12.46
C ALA A 300 -2.71 -14.38 11.52
N LEU A 301 -2.02 -15.42 12.00
CA LEU A 301 -1.09 -16.22 11.21
C LEU A 301 -1.78 -16.97 10.08
N ASP A 302 -2.88 -17.70 10.38
CA ASP A 302 -3.60 -18.48 9.38
C ASP A 302 -4.22 -17.59 8.31
N SER A 303 -4.80 -16.46 8.72
CA SER A 303 -5.33 -15.43 7.84
C SER A 303 -4.24 -14.84 6.93
N GLY A 304 -3.05 -14.58 7.50
CA GLY A 304 -1.88 -14.13 6.77
C GLY A 304 -1.42 -15.17 5.73
N ILE A 305 -1.32 -16.43 6.11
CA ILE A 305 -0.93 -17.53 5.19
C ILE A 305 -1.95 -17.66 4.04
N ALA A 306 -3.24 -17.66 4.34
CA ALA A 306 -4.29 -17.77 3.34
C ALA A 306 -4.23 -16.64 2.30
N THR A 307 -3.92 -15.43 2.72
CA THR A 307 -3.87 -14.24 1.84
C THR A 307 -2.50 -14.02 1.19
N SER A 308 -1.41 -14.58 1.73
CA SER A 308 -0.03 -14.44 1.24
C SER A 308 0.20 -14.98 -0.17
N THR A 309 -0.64 -15.91 -0.61
CA THR A 309 -0.56 -16.51 -1.95
C THR A 309 -0.72 -15.49 -3.08
N LEU A 310 -1.38 -14.36 -2.84
CA LEU A 310 -1.42 -13.22 -3.75
C LEU A 310 -0.01 -12.70 -4.05
N GLY A 311 0.84 -12.53 -3.04
CA GLY A 311 2.23 -12.12 -3.21
C GLY A 311 3.08 -13.18 -3.88
N LEU A 312 2.86 -14.47 -3.56
CA LEU A 312 3.59 -15.58 -4.19
C LEU A 312 3.41 -15.62 -5.70
N SER A 313 2.21 -15.33 -6.21
CA SER A 313 1.97 -15.32 -7.66
C SER A 313 2.81 -14.29 -8.41
N ILE A 314 3.16 -13.18 -7.76
CA ILE A 314 3.98 -12.11 -8.34
C ILE A 314 5.44 -12.54 -8.47
N LEU A 315 5.94 -13.43 -7.58
CA LEU A 315 7.27 -14.00 -7.70
C LEU A 315 7.47 -14.74 -9.03
N PHE A 316 6.42 -15.34 -9.55
CA PHE A 316 6.45 -16.05 -10.84
C PHE A 316 6.15 -15.12 -12.01
N THR A 317 5.18 -14.21 -11.87
CA THR A 317 4.74 -13.36 -12.98
C THR A 317 5.72 -12.23 -13.30
N ALA A 318 6.39 -11.65 -12.28
CA ALA A 318 7.26 -10.50 -12.46
C ALA A 318 8.50 -10.80 -13.34
N PRO A 319 9.28 -11.89 -13.14
CA PRO A 319 10.42 -12.20 -14.02
C PRO A 319 10.00 -12.52 -15.45
N ILE A 320 8.89 -13.25 -15.62
CA ILE A 320 8.37 -13.61 -16.95
C ILE A 320 8.02 -12.32 -17.72
N LEU A 321 7.23 -11.44 -17.11
CA LEU A 321 6.85 -10.18 -17.74
C LEU A 321 8.05 -9.27 -18.01
N GLY A 322 9.00 -9.17 -17.08
CA GLY A 322 10.21 -8.37 -17.26
C GLY A 322 11.02 -8.82 -18.47
N SER A 323 10.98 -10.10 -18.83
CA SER A 323 11.70 -10.63 -20.00
C SER A 323 10.98 -10.40 -21.33
N ILE A 324 9.64 -10.41 -21.34
CA ILE A 324 8.84 -10.34 -22.59
C ILE A 324 8.29 -8.94 -22.87
N LEU A 325 8.22 -8.06 -21.87
CA LEU A 325 7.56 -6.76 -21.98
C LEU A 325 8.19 -5.85 -23.06
N ASN A 326 9.50 -5.96 -23.29
CA ASN A 326 10.18 -5.18 -24.32
C ASN A 326 9.68 -5.49 -25.74
N ASN A 327 9.12 -6.67 -25.96
CA ASN A 327 8.64 -7.14 -27.27
C ASN A 327 7.13 -6.92 -27.43
N LEU A 328 6.44 -6.47 -26.40
CA LEU A 328 4.99 -6.31 -26.38
C LEU A 328 4.59 -4.84 -26.24
N ASP A 329 3.36 -4.54 -26.68
CA ASP A 329 2.77 -3.23 -26.38
C ASP A 329 2.33 -3.22 -24.89
N ALA A 330 3.03 -2.43 -24.06
CA ALA A 330 2.79 -2.35 -22.63
C ALA A 330 1.32 -2.03 -22.28
N ARG A 331 0.61 -1.25 -23.12
CA ARG A 331 -0.82 -0.93 -22.93
C ARG A 331 -1.69 -2.17 -23.03
N LYS A 332 -1.45 -3.03 -24.02
CA LYS A 332 -2.19 -4.29 -24.19
C LYS A 332 -1.95 -5.24 -23.03
N VAL A 333 -0.72 -5.26 -22.50
CA VAL A 333 -0.36 -6.07 -21.33
C VAL A 333 -1.06 -5.56 -20.08
N VAL A 334 -1.12 -4.24 -19.86
CA VAL A 334 -1.89 -3.64 -18.75
C VAL A 334 -3.36 -4.01 -18.85
N VAL A 335 -3.96 -3.86 -20.02
CA VAL A 335 -5.39 -4.19 -20.25
C VAL A 335 -5.64 -5.68 -20.00
N PHE A 336 -4.76 -6.56 -20.48
CA PHE A 336 -4.87 -8.00 -20.20
C PHE A 336 -4.79 -8.29 -18.69
N GLY A 337 -3.87 -7.63 -17.97
CA GLY A 337 -3.77 -7.74 -16.51
C GLY A 337 -5.01 -7.23 -15.79
N PHE A 338 -5.60 -6.11 -16.22
CA PHE A 338 -6.85 -5.59 -15.69
C PHE A 338 -8.02 -6.55 -15.91
N VAL A 339 -8.16 -7.08 -17.12
CA VAL A 339 -9.20 -8.07 -17.44
C VAL A 339 -9.02 -9.32 -16.57
N LEU A 340 -7.81 -9.85 -16.48
CA LEU A 340 -7.54 -11.05 -15.69
C LEU A 340 -7.82 -10.84 -14.20
N PHE A 341 -7.33 -9.72 -13.63
CA PHE A 341 -7.63 -9.36 -12.24
C PHE A 341 -9.13 -9.26 -12.00
N SER A 342 -9.85 -8.59 -12.89
CA SER A 342 -11.28 -8.35 -12.74
C SER A 342 -12.10 -9.63 -12.90
N ILE A 343 -11.77 -10.46 -13.88
CA ILE A 343 -12.43 -11.77 -14.05
C ILE A 343 -12.21 -12.64 -12.82
N THR A 344 -10.97 -12.74 -12.34
CA THR A 344 -10.66 -13.51 -11.14
C THR A 344 -11.35 -12.95 -9.90
N ALA A 345 -11.40 -11.62 -9.71
CA ALA A 345 -12.10 -11.00 -8.61
C ALA A 345 -13.62 -11.27 -8.67
N ILE A 346 -14.24 -11.13 -9.82
CA ILE A 346 -15.69 -11.37 -9.99
C ILE A 346 -16.04 -12.86 -9.79
N LEU A 347 -15.25 -13.78 -10.36
CA LEU A 347 -15.48 -15.21 -10.22
C LEU A 347 -15.26 -15.69 -8.77
N THR A 348 -14.26 -15.15 -8.09
CA THR A 348 -13.93 -15.52 -6.71
C THR A 348 -14.67 -14.69 -5.66
N GLY A 349 -15.37 -13.62 -6.05
CA GLY A 349 -16.17 -12.76 -5.16
C GLY A 349 -17.52 -13.38 -4.75
N ASN A 350 -17.72 -14.68 -4.95
CA ASN A 350 -18.86 -15.46 -4.47
C ASN A 350 -18.38 -16.56 -3.54
N TYR A 351 -17.74 -16.20 -2.44
CA TYR A 351 -17.29 -17.14 -1.45
C TYR A 351 -18.49 -17.83 -0.79
N PRO A 352 -18.49 -19.20 -0.71
CA PRO A 352 -19.53 -19.93 0.02
C PRO A 352 -19.31 -19.83 1.55
N PRO A 353 -20.35 -20.08 2.35
CA PRO A 353 -20.27 -20.01 3.82
C PRO A 353 -19.24 -20.99 4.44
N ASP A 354 -19.05 -22.13 3.83
CA ASP A 354 -18.15 -23.22 4.26
C ASP A 354 -16.82 -23.22 3.51
N ILE A 355 -16.33 -22.00 3.15
CA ILE A 355 -15.10 -21.83 2.38
C ILE A 355 -13.87 -22.40 3.12
N THR A 356 -13.03 -23.11 2.36
CA THR A 356 -11.77 -23.66 2.86
C THR A 356 -10.61 -22.69 2.66
N VAL A 357 -9.58 -22.79 3.51
CA VAL A 357 -8.31 -22.02 3.37
C VAL A 357 -7.72 -22.17 1.97
N SER A 358 -7.72 -23.39 1.44
CA SER A 358 -7.16 -23.68 0.13
C SER A 358 -7.89 -22.96 -1.00
N TYR A 359 -9.21 -22.78 -0.89
CA TYR A 359 -9.99 -22.04 -1.89
C TYR A 359 -9.65 -20.55 -1.83
N ILE A 360 -9.55 -19.98 -0.62
CA ILE A 360 -9.13 -18.57 -0.42
C ILE A 360 -7.73 -18.39 -1.00
N ALA A 361 -6.79 -19.25 -0.63
CA ALA A 361 -5.42 -19.20 -1.11
C ALA A 361 -5.34 -19.29 -2.65
N GLY A 362 -6.08 -20.20 -3.27
CA GLY A 362 -6.15 -20.36 -4.73
C GLY A 362 -6.72 -19.12 -5.42
N SER A 363 -7.82 -18.56 -4.89
CA SER A 363 -8.46 -17.37 -5.44
C SER A 363 -7.54 -16.16 -5.34
N ARG A 364 -6.83 -15.99 -4.23
CA ARG A 364 -5.85 -14.92 -4.02
C ARG A 364 -4.65 -15.07 -4.94
N PHE A 365 -4.16 -16.29 -5.15
CA PHE A 365 -3.08 -16.58 -6.10
C PHE A 365 -3.46 -16.16 -7.53
N LEU A 366 -4.65 -16.52 -8.00
CA LEU A 366 -5.14 -16.12 -9.33
C LEU A 366 -5.27 -14.60 -9.46
N THR A 367 -5.82 -13.92 -8.45
CA THR A 367 -5.92 -12.45 -8.42
C THR A 367 -4.55 -11.79 -8.48
N GLY A 368 -3.57 -12.36 -7.78
CA GLY A 368 -2.20 -11.85 -7.77
C GLY A 368 -1.48 -11.99 -9.11
N ILE A 369 -1.80 -13.00 -9.94
CA ILE A 369 -1.32 -13.10 -11.33
C ILE A 369 -1.76 -11.85 -12.11
N GLY A 370 -3.04 -11.50 -12.06
CA GLY A 370 -3.58 -10.31 -12.71
C GLY A 370 -2.87 -9.04 -12.25
N LEU A 371 -2.69 -8.88 -10.93
CA LEU A 371 -1.98 -7.76 -10.32
C LEU A 371 -0.54 -7.63 -10.86
N GLY A 372 0.24 -8.71 -10.86
CA GLY A 372 1.60 -8.71 -11.38
C GLY A 372 1.67 -8.30 -12.85
N ILE A 373 0.72 -8.77 -13.66
CA ILE A 373 0.66 -8.50 -15.10
C ILE A 373 0.40 -7.01 -15.41
N PHE A 374 -0.42 -6.31 -14.63
CA PHE A 374 -0.66 -4.89 -14.94
C PHE A 374 0.28 -3.92 -14.23
N PHE A 375 0.73 -4.23 -13.01
CA PHE A 375 1.49 -3.28 -12.19
C PHE A 375 2.83 -2.87 -12.82
N ILE A 376 3.58 -3.84 -13.36
CA ILE A 376 4.90 -3.61 -13.96
C ILE A 376 4.82 -2.76 -15.23
N PRO A 377 4.00 -3.10 -16.25
CA PRO A 377 3.93 -2.30 -17.46
C PRO A 377 3.22 -0.96 -17.24
N LEU A 378 2.30 -0.84 -16.28
CA LEU A 378 1.70 0.44 -15.90
C LEU A 378 2.75 1.43 -15.41
N ASN A 379 3.66 0.98 -14.53
CA ASN A 379 4.78 1.78 -14.05
C ASN A 379 5.72 2.18 -15.22
N THR A 380 5.98 1.26 -16.13
CA THR A 380 6.79 1.52 -17.33
C THR A 380 6.15 2.59 -18.22
N ILE A 381 4.84 2.52 -18.49
CA ILE A 381 4.10 3.52 -19.27
C ILE A 381 4.18 4.89 -18.59
N THR A 382 3.95 4.94 -17.28
CA THR A 382 3.89 6.19 -16.52
C THR A 382 5.20 6.98 -16.61
N LEU A 383 6.33 6.30 -16.55
CA LEU A 383 7.65 6.92 -16.53
C LEU A 383 8.35 6.98 -17.89
N SER A 384 7.72 6.45 -18.96
CA SER A 384 8.37 6.29 -20.28
C SER A 384 8.78 7.60 -20.97
N ASP A 385 7.96 8.64 -20.83
CA ASP A 385 8.11 9.92 -21.52
C ASP A 385 8.73 11.01 -20.62
N ILE A 386 9.26 10.62 -19.46
CA ILE A 386 9.83 11.54 -18.48
C ILE A 386 11.34 11.70 -18.76
N PRO A 387 11.84 12.94 -18.85
CA PRO A 387 13.27 13.19 -18.97
C PRO A 387 14.07 12.61 -17.79
N PRO A 388 15.32 12.13 -18.04
CA PRO A 388 16.13 11.53 -16.97
C PRO A 388 16.36 12.45 -15.76
N GLU A 389 16.43 13.77 -15.97
CA GLU A 389 16.61 14.78 -14.93
C GLU A 389 15.41 14.90 -13.99
N GLU A 390 14.20 14.60 -14.50
CA GLU A 390 12.94 14.68 -13.74
C GLU A 390 12.46 13.32 -13.23
N LEU A 391 13.13 12.23 -13.64
CA LEU A 391 12.68 10.86 -13.36
C LEU A 391 12.50 10.59 -11.85
N THR A 392 13.39 11.11 -11.01
CA THR A 392 13.30 10.93 -9.55
C THR A 392 12.11 11.68 -8.96
N GLY A 393 11.86 12.91 -9.40
CA GLY A 393 10.69 13.68 -8.97
C GLY A 393 9.39 13.03 -9.45
N ALA A 394 9.35 12.56 -10.69
CA ALA A 394 8.21 11.84 -11.25
C ALA A 394 7.95 10.52 -10.51
N SER A 395 9.00 9.76 -10.19
CA SER A 395 8.88 8.54 -9.38
C SER A 395 8.35 8.84 -7.97
N GLY A 396 8.83 9.92 -7.34
CA GLY A 396 8.32 10.39 -6.06
C GLY A 396 6.83 10.72 -6.11
N LEU A 397 6.42 11.52 -7.10
CA LEU A 397 5.03 11.92 -7.29
C LEU A 397 4.12 10.73 -7.67
N TYR A 398 4.58 9.81 -8.51
CA TYR A 398 3.88 8.56 -8.80
C TYR A 398 3.65 7.70 -7.55
N ASN A 399 4.68 7.51 -6.72
CA ASN A 399 4.55 6.77 -5.47
C ASN A 399 3.66 7.51 -4.45
N PHE A 400 3.68 8.85 -4.46
CA PHE A 400 2.76 9.65 -3.68
C PHE A 400 1.30 9.40 -4.09
N THR A 401 0.96 9.43 -5.39
CA THR A 401 -0.41 9.15 -5.85
C THR A 401 -0.85 7.74 -5.52
N ARG A 402 0.06 6.75 -5.61
CA ARG A 402 -0.19 5.38 -5.16
C ARG A 402 -0.49 5.34 -3.67
N ASN A 403 0.30 6.04 -2.85
CA ASN A 403 0.13 6.06 -1.39
C ASN A 403 -1.20 6.72 -0.99
N ILE A 404 -1.58 7.79 -1.67
CA ILE A 404 -2.93 8.38 -1.55
C ILE A 404 -4.01 7.33 -1.83
N GLY A 405 -3.88 6.55 -2.91
CA GLY A 405 -4.80 5.45 -3.22
C GLY A 405 -4.92 4.44 -2.08
N ASN A 406 -3.80 4.03 -1.48
CA ASN A 406 -3.77 3.13 -0.32
C ASN A 406 -4.51 3.75 0.89
N SER A 407 -4.25 5.04 1.16
CA SER A 407 -4.84 5.77 2.28
C SER A 407 -6.35 5.92 2.16
N PHE A 408 -6.87 6.06 0.95
CA PHE A 408 -8.32 6.04 0.70
C PHE A 408 -8.89 4.62 0.72
N GLY A 409 -8.16 3.65 0.17
CA GLY A 409 -8.65 2.29 -0.03
C GLY A 409 -9.06 1.60 1.26
N THR A 410 -8.25 1.69 2.30
CA THR A 410 -8.49 1.03 3.59
C THR A 410 -9.73 1.56 4.31
N PRO A 411 -9.86 2.86 4.65
CA PRO A 411 -11.01 3.34 5.41
C PRO A 411 -12.32 3.29 4.60
N LEU A 412 -12.26 3.53 3.29
CA LEU A 412 -13.45 3.42 2.45
C LEU A 412 -13.96 1.98 2.37
N ALA A 413 -13.04 1.01 2.27
CA ALA A 413 -13.41 -0.40 2.25
C ALA A 413 -14.03 -0.86 3.57
N ILE A 414 -13.46 -0.47 4.71
CA ILE A 414 -14.00 -0.81 6.04
C ILE A 414 -15.40 -0.18 6.22
N ASN A 415 -15.57 1.09 5.86
CA ASN A 415 -16.85 1.77 5.95
C ASN A 415 -17.89 1.10 5.04
N TYR A 416 -17.53 0.83 3.79
CA TYR A 416 -18.40 0.13 2.85
C TYR A 416 -18.78 -1.26 3.37
N TRP A 417 -17.81 -2.03 3.89
CA TRP A 417 -18.04 -3.35 4.46
C TRP A 417 -19.02 -3.33 5.63
N ASN A 418 -18.82 -2.42 6.60
CA ASN A 418 -19.71 -2.27 7.73
C ASN A 418 -21.14 -1.92 7.30
N ASN A 419 -21.29 -1.02 6.33
CA ASN A 419 -22.60 -0.68 5.77
C ASN A 419 -23.24 -1.88 5.06
N ARG A 420 -22.45 -2.66 4.27
CA ARG A 420 -22.98 -3.86 3.61
C ARG A 420 -23.37 -4.95 4.60
N ILE A 421 -22.60 -5.13 5.68
CA ILE A 421 -22.99 -6.04 6.78
C ILE A 421 -24.36 -5.65 7.30
N SER A 422 -24.60 -4.37 7.61
CA SER A 422 -25.88 -3.90 8.14
C SER A 422 -27.03 -4.12 7.14
N ILE A 423 -26.83 -3.85 5.85
CA ILE A 423 -27.84 -4.06 4.82
C ILE A 423 -28.16 -5.55 4.66
N HIS A 424 -27.14 -6.40 4.45
CA HIS A 424 -27.36 -7.84 4.30
C HIS A 424 -27.95 -8.48 5.54
N HIS A 425 -27.57 -8.00 6.75
CA HIS A 425 -28.18 -8.46 7.99
C HIS A 425 -29.68 -8.15 8.02
N GLN A 426 -30.09 -6.93 7.66
CA GLN A 426 -31.49 -6.54 7.59
C GLN A 426 -32.25 -7.35 6.53
N ASP A 427 -31.65 -7.57 5.37
CA ASP A 427 -32.25 -8.37 4.27
C ASP A 427 -32.50 -9.80 4.70
N ILE A 428 -31.52 -10.45 5.36
CA ILE A 428 -31.65 -11.82 5.86
C ILE A 428 -32.71 -11.89 6.96
N VAL A 429 -32.67 -10.97 7.94
CA VAL A 429 -33.64 -10.92 9.03
C VAL A 429 -35.04 -10.72 8.49
N SER A 430 -35.25 -9.83 7.50
CA SER A 430 -36.55 -9.59 6.89
C SER A 430 -37.12 -10.79 6.15
N ALA A 431 -36.23 -11.65 5.61
CA ALA A 431 -36.60 -12.89 4.91
C ALA A 431 -36.92 -14.06 5.86
N ILE A 432 -36.52 -13.95 7.14
CA ILE A 432 -36.82 -14.96 8.15
C ILE A 432 -38.29 -14.87 8.58
N ASN A 433 -39.07 -15.89 8.23
CA ASN A 433 -40.45 -16.03 8.70
C ASN A 433 -40.47 -17.02 9.86
N VAL A 434 -40.85 -16.51 11.05
CA VAL A 434 -40.98 -17.30 12.28
C VAL A 434 -41.98 -18.48 12.11
N GLY A 435 -42.96 -18.34 11.22
CA GLY A 435 -43.92 -19.41 10.88
C GLY A 435 -43.36 -20.45 9.87
N ASN A 436 -42.13 -20.27 9.33
CA ASN A 436 -41.55 -21.25 8.43
C ASN A 436 -41.21 -22.56 9.17
N PRO A 437 -41.72 -23.73 8.70
CA PRO A 437 -41.45 -25.02 9.34
C PRO A 437 -39.96 -25.35 9.43
N ASN A 438 -39.16 -24.95 8.43
CA ASN A 438 -37.72 -25.16 8.46
C ASN A 438 -37.02 -24.34 9.56
N PHE A 439 -37.45 -23.10 9.76
CA PHE A 439 -36.96 -22.26 10.83
C PHE A 439 -37.32 -22.78 12.21
N GLN A 440 -38.56 -23.21 12.39
CA GLN A 440 -39.04 -23.86 13.60
C GLN A 440 -38.30 -25.17 13.90
N SER A 441 -38.09 -26.01 12.88
CA SER A 441 -37.31 -27.23 13.01
C SER A 441 -35.86 -26.96 13.42
N TYR A 442 -35.23 -25.93 12.83
CA TYR A 442 -33.86 -25.52 13.14
C TYR A 442 -33.74 -25.02 14.57
N ILE A 443 -34.64 -24.12 15.01
CA ILE A 443 -34.68 -23.63 16.40
C ILE A 443 -34.91 -24.77 17.41
N ASN A 444 -35.78 -25.71 17.10
CA ASN A 444 -36.10 -26.82 17.98
C ASN A 444 -34.99 -27.87 18.10
N HIS A 445 -34.03 -27.88 17.18
CA HIS A 445 -32.85 -28.74 17.26
C HIS A 445 -31.90 -28.40 18.41
N PHE A 446 -31.94 -27.15 18.91
CA PHE A 446 -31.14 -26.71 20.04
C PHE A 446 -31.92 -26.89 21.36
N SER A 447 -31.29 -27.52 22.33
CA SER A 447 -31.89 -27.72 23.68
C SER A 447 -31.75 -26.50 24.60
N SER A 448 -31.20 -25.38 24.11
CA SER A 448 -30.92 -24.15 24.86
C SER A 448 -32.18 -23.29 25.10
N PRO A 449 -32.18 -22.37 26.07
CA PRO A 449 -33.23 -21.36 26.23
C PRO A 449 -33.42 -20.49 24.97
N LEU A 450 -34.65 -19.98 24.77
CA LEU A 450 -35.01 -19.25 23.55
C LEU A 450 -34.06 -18.04 23.26
N HIS A 451 -33.69 -17.27 24.29
CA HIS A 451 -32.80 -16.13 24.13
C HIS A 451 -31.42 -16.56 23.59
N MET A 452 -30.85 -17.67 24.07
CA MET A 452 -29.57 -18.20 23.55
C MET A 452 -29.71 -18.70 22.10
N LYS A 453 -30.84 -19.32 21.75
CA LYS A 453 -31.09 -19.74 20.36
C LYS A 453 -31.15 -18.55 19.40
N LEU A 454 -31.83 -17.47 19.83
CA LEU A 454 -31.92 -16.24 19.03
C LEU A 454 -30.56 -15.56 18.90
N GLU A 455 -29.74 -15.58 19.95
CA GLU A 455 -28.37 -15.05 19.91
C GLU A 455 -27.48 -15.83 18.92
N MET A 456 -27.51 -17.17 18.97
CA MET A 456 -26.79 -18.02 18.02
C MET A 456 -27.23 -17.77 16.57
N ILE A 457 -28.53 -17.60 16.32
CA ILE A 457 -29.05 -17.30 14.99
C ILE A 457 -28.56 -15.92 14.52
N ASN A 458 -28.62 -14.93 15.41
CA ASN A 458 -28.15 -13.58 15.10
C ASN A 458 -26.65 -13.57 14.78
N GLU A 459 -25.85 -14.37 15.49
CA GLU A 459 -24.42 -14.53 15.19
C GLU A 459 -24.20 -15.16 13.80
N LEU A 460 -24.94 -16.22 13.46
CA LEU A 460 -24.88 -16.83 12.11
C LEU A 460 -25.29 -15.86 11.00
N ILE A 461 -26.36 -15.08 11.23
CA ILE A 461 -26.78 -14.04 10.28
C ILE A 461 -25.69 -12.99 10.10
N THR A 462 -25.06 -12.57 11.20
CA THR A 462 -23.98 -11.58 11.17
C THR A 462 -22.75 -12.12 10.44
N GLN A 463 -22.37 -13.38 10.67
CA GLN A 463 -21.25 -14.03 9.94
C GLN A 463 -21.57 -14.12 8.45
N GLN A 464 -22.77 -14.52 8.07
CA GLN A 464 -23.19 -14.59 6.68
C GLN A 464 -23.25 -13.21 6.02
N SER A 465 -23.73 -12.18 6.73
CA SER A 465 -23.77 -10.80 6.24
C SER A 465 -22.37 -10.23 6.03
N ALA A 466 -21.43 -10.57 6.92
CA ALA A 466 -20.03 -10.17 6.80
C ALA A 466 -19.37 -10.80 5.57
N LEU A 467 -19.65 -12.09 5.30
CA LEU A 467 -19.18 -12.78 4.10
C LEU A 467 -19.74 -12.13 2.81
N MET A 468 -21.05 -11.85 2.78
CA MET A 468 -21.67 -11.17 1.63
C MET A 468 -21.05 -9.79 1.38
N GLY A 469 -20.76 -9.05 2.45
CA GLY A 469 -20.07 -7.77 2.35
C GLY A 469 -18.63 -7.89 1.82
N VAL A 470 -17.89 -8.94 2.16
CA VAL A 470 -16.57 -9.25 1.56
C VAL A 470 -16.71 -9.55 0.06
N ASN A 471 -17.70 -10.35 -0.32
CA ASN A 471 -17.98 -10.67 -1.71
C ASN A 471 -18.26 -9.40 -2.53
N ASP A 472 -19.06 -8.48 -2.00
CA ASP A 472 -19.34 -7.19 -2.63
C ASP A 472 -18.06 -6.37 -2.86
N ILE A 473 -17.13 -6.35 -1.91
CA ILE A 473 -15.84 -5.63 -2.03
C ILE A 473 -14.96 -6.26 -3.10
N ILE A 474 -14.86 -7.57 -3.13
CA ILE A 474 -14.05 -8.29 -4.13
C ILE A 474 -14.60 -8.01 -5.54
N ILE A 475 -15.90 -8.13 -5.74
CA ILE A 475 -16.56 -7.84 -7.01
C ILE A 475 -16.40 -6.37 -7.38
N GLY A 476 -16.64 -5.46 -6.42
CA GLY A 476 -16.50 -4.02 -6.60
C GLY A 476 -15.08 -3.62 -7.02
N SER A 477 -14.06 -4.21 -6.41
CA SER A 477 -12.67 -3.96 -6.80
C SER A 477 -12.35 -4.46 -8.21
N GLY A 478 -12.92 -5.59 -8.62
CA GLY A 478 -12.84 -6.08 -9.99
C GLY A 478 -13.48 -5.12 -11.00
N ILE A 479 -14.67 -4.61 -10.70
CA ILE A 479 -15.38 -3.64 -11.55
C ILE A 479 -14.59 -2.33 -11.64
N MET A 480 -14.08 -1.80 -10.53
CA MET A 480 -13.26 -0.57 -10.52
C MET A 480 -12.08 -0.67 -11.47
N ILE A 481 -11.38 -1.81 -11.49
CA ILE A 481 -10.24 -2.02 -12.38
C ILE A 481 -10.66 -2.17 -13.84
N LEU A 482 -11.81 -2.80 -14.13
CA LEU A 482 -12.37 -2.84 -15.50
C LEU A 482 -12.63 -1.46 -16.07
N LEU A 483 -13.13 -0.54 -15.24
CA LEU A 483 -13.43 0.83 -15.66
C LEU A 483 -12.16 1.63 -16.04
N LEU A 484 -10.96 1.16 -15.69
CA LEU A 484 -9.70 1.79 -16.10
C LEU A 484 -9.27 1.42 -17.52
N ILE A 485 -9.84 0.38 -18.14
CA ILE A 485 -9.43 -0.10 -19.47
C ILE A 485 -9.49 0.98 -20.54
N PRO A 486 -10.60 1.75 -20.70
CA PRO A 486 -10.66 2.83 -21.67
C PRO A 486 -9.58 3.89 -21.46
N LEU A 487 -9.25 4.18 -20.18
CA LEU A 487 -8.23 5.15 -19.83
C LEU A 487 -6.84 4.75 -20.33
N ILE A 488 -6.48 3.47 -20.23
CA ILE A 488 -5.17 2.95 -20.69
C ILE A 488 -5.01 3.09 -22.21
N PHE A 489 -6.08 2.92 -23.00
CA PHE A 489 -6.00 3.12 -24.45
C PHE A 489 -5.75 4.57 -24.86
N LEU A 490 -6.02 5.54 -23.98
CA LEU A 490 -5.68 6.93 -24.20
C LEU A 490 -4.17 7.21 -24.02
N ALA A 491 -3.42 6.35 -23.34
CA ALA A 491 -1.98 6.51 -23.19
C ALA A 491 -1.26 6.41 -24.54
N ARG A 492 -0.18 7.16 -24.70
CA ARG A 492 0.70 7.02 -25.85
C ARG A 492 1.49 5.72 -25.73
N ARG A 493 1.75 5.08 -26.87
CA ARG A 493 2.60 3.88 -26.89
C ARG A 493 4.00 4.26 -26.38
N PRO A 494 4.53 3.61 -25.34
CA PRO A 494 5.89 3.86 -24.89
C PRO A 494 6.84 3.59 -26.05
N ILE A 495 7.59 4.60 -26.46
CA ILE A 495 8.65 4.43 -27.46
C ILE A 495 9.82 3.81 -26.70
N VAL A 496 9.91 2.49 -26.73
CA VAL A 496 11.13 1.77 -26.36
C VAL A 496 12.13 2.06 -27.50
N LYS A 497 12.81 3.21 -27.42
CA LYS A 497 13.93 3.55 -28.29
C LYS A 497 15.23 3.03 -27.72
#